data_cfa87b63377863ff708216b4a035d39a
#
_entry.id   cfa87b63377863ff708216b4a035d39a
#
_cell.length_a   1.000
_cell.length_b   1.000
_cell.length_c   1.000
_cell.angle_alpha   90.00
_cell.angle_beta   90.00
_cell.angle_gamma   90.00
#
_symmetry.space_group_name_H-M   'P 1'
#
loop_
_entity.id
_entity.type
_entity.pdbx_description
1 polymer ?
#
loop_
_entity_poly.entity_id
_entity_poly.type
_entity_poly.pdbx_seq_one_letter_code
_entity_poly.pdbx_strand_id
1 'polypeptide(L)'
;MCATNFQAYEWGYTYSAPQAVSPVNRIRRVLDYAVTVMPAGKIMMGFSNYAYDWTLPWKQGTAARVLSNAGALELAASRWAEIKYDTTAEAAWFNYTDAAGQKHVVWFEDARSIRARLKLIGEYGLAGLSIWTADRLWRPIYALLESMYSVEKII
;
A
#
# COMPACT_ATOMS: atom_id res chain seq x y z
N MET A 1 10.99 6.50 15.60
CA MET A 1 10.19 5.25 15.70
C MET A 1 9.21 5.23 14.55
N CYS A 2 9.11 4.13 13.82
CA CYS A 2 8.15 4.02 12.71
C CYS A 2 6.80 3.60 13.25
N ALA A 3 5.77 4.41 13.03
CA ALA A 3 4.41 3.91 13.06
C ALA A 3 4.20 3.16 11.75
N THR A 4 4.16 1.88 11.83
CA THR A 4 4.16 1.05 10.68
C THR A 4 2.76 0.78 10.19
N ASN A 5 2.70 0.42 8.95
CA ASN A 5 1.60 -0.22 8.32
C ASN A 5 1.09 -1.39 9.18
N PHE A 6 -0.18 -1.38 9.55
CA PHE A 6 -0.81 -2.39 10.41
C PHE A 6 -0.71 -3.80 9.89
N GLN A 7 -0.64 -3.99 8.60
CA GLN A 7 -0.54 -5.31 8.01
C GLN A 7 0.79 -6.00 8.31
N ALA A 8 1.84 -5.25 8.67
CA ALA A 8 3.11 -5.85 9.08
C ALA A 8 3.02 -6.60 10.41
N TYR A 9 1.95 -6.39 11.19
CA TYR A 9 1.74 -7.03 12.48
C TYR A 9 0.67 -8.13 12.47
N GLU A 10 -0.16 -8.19 11.46
CA GLU A 10 -1.01 -9.36 11.27
C GLU A 10 -0.15 -10.49 10.71
N TRP A 11 0.29 -11.37 11.58
CA TRP A 11 1.01 -12.59 11.22
C TRP A 11 0.33 -13.27 10.04
N GLY A 12 1.07 -13.40 8.93
CA GLY A 12 0.56 -14.06 7.76
C GLY A 12 -0.39 -13.23 6.91
N TYR A 13 -0.17 -11.94 6.77
CA TYR A 13 -0.96 -11.10 5.88
C TYR A 13 -0.98 -11.58 4.42
N THR A 14 0.04 -12.32 3.96
CA THR A 14 -0.02 -13.07 2.71
C THR A 14 -1.09 -14.16 2.75
N TYR A 15 -1.46 -14.62 3.94
CA TYR A 15 -2.50 -15.63 4.17
C TYR A 15 -3.85 -15.04 4.54
N SER A 16 -3.96 -13.71 4.60
CA SER A 16 -5.25 -13.07 4.85
C SER A 16 -6.18 -13.18 3.64
N ALA A 17 -7.47 -12.95 3.88
CA ALA A 17 -8.42 -12.75 2.78
C ALA A 17 -8.02 -11.52 1.93
N PRO A 18 -8.39 -11.49 0.63
CA PRO A 18 -8.07 -10.39 -0.26
C PRO A 18 -8.50 -9.04 0.29
N GLN A 19 -7.57 -8.10 0.36
CA GLN A 19 -7.78 -6.74 0.87
C GLN A 19 -6.69 -5.78 0.38
N ALA A 20 -6.91 -4.48 0.54
CA ALA A 20 -5.89 -3.48 0.24
C ALA A 20 -4.63 -3.69 1.08
N VAL A 21 -3.45 -3.48 0.48
CA VAL A 21 -2.15 -3.67 1.15
C VAL A 21 -2.00 -2.70 2.32
N SER A 22 -2.41 -1.44 2.15
CA SER A 22 -2.27 -0.39 3.16
C SER A 22 -3.52 0.50 3.17
N PRO A 23 -4.67 0.01 3.65
CA PRO A 23 -5.92 0.75 3.60
C PRO A 23 -5.87 2.01 4.47
N VAL A 24 -6.15 3.18 3.88
CA VAL A 24 -6.06 4.50 4.53
C VAL A 24 -6.96 4.57 5.78
N ASN A 25 -8.15 4.00 5.73
CA ASN A 25 -9.05 3.97 6.88
C ASN A 25 -8.45 3.24 8.09
N ARG A 26 -7.64 2.20 7.87
CA ARG A 26 -6.92 1.50 8.96
C ARG A 26 -5.71 2.30 9.43
N ILE A 27 -4.95 2.89 8.49
CA ILE A 27 -3.82 3.75 8.83
C ILE A 27 -4.29 4.92 9.71
N ARG A 28 -5.40 5.57 9.38
CA ARG A 28 -5.98 6.65 10.20
C ARG A 28 -6.26 6.20 11.62
N ARG A 29 -6.91 5.06 11.83
CA ARG A 29 -7.18 4.52 13.17
C ARG A 29 -5.92 4.33 14.00
N VAL A 30 -4.81 3.96 13.34
CA VAL A 30 -3.51 3.83 14.03
C VAL A 30 -2.94 5.16 14.37
N LEU A 31 -2.95 6.08 13.42
CA LEU A 31 -2.42 7.41 13.63
C LEU A 31 -3.23 8.17 14.69
N ASP A 32 -4.57 8.04 14.68
CA ASP A 32 -5.46 8.61 15.71
C ASP A 32 -5.03 8.18 17.11
N TYR A 33 -4.69 6.91 17.29
CA TYR A 33 -4.16 6.43 18.57
C TYR A 33 -2.72 6.89 18.80
N ALA A 34 -1.84 6.74 17.81
CA ALA A 34 -0.40 6.98 17.97
C ALA A 34 -0.10 8.43 18.41
N VAL A 35 -0.82 9.41 17.87
CA VAL A 35 -0.62 10.83 18.22
C VAL A 35 -1.11 11.16 19.63
N THR A 36 -1.91 10.31 20.27
CA THR A 36 -2.29 10.48 21.69
C THR A 36 -1.22 10.05 22.65
N VAL A 37 -0.34 9.15 22.24
CA VAL A 37 0.70 8.54 23.10
C VAL A 37 2.11 8.97 22.77
N MET A 38 2.29 9.65 21.61
CA MET A 38 3.61 10.06 21.13
C MET A 38 3.52 11.38 20.34
N PRO A 39 4.46 12.31 20.49
CA PRO A 39 4.51 13.51 19.66
C PRO A 39 4.55 13.17 18.17
N ALA A 40 3.66 13.75 17.38
CA ALA A 40 3.51 13.46 15.96
C ALA A 40 4.84 13.63 15.18
N GLY A 41 5.62 14.67 15.50
CA GLY A 41 6.94 14.90 14.91
C GLY A 41 8.01 13.86 15.23
N LYS A 42 7.68 12.80 15.99
CA LYS A 42 8.54 11.62 16.21
C LYS A 42 8.02 10.37 15.51
N ILE A 43 6.91 10.48 14.77
CA ILE A 43 6.28 9.36 14.08
C ILE A 43 6.67 9.43 12.61
N MET A 44 7.23 8.35 12.09
CA MET A 44 7.39 8.13 10.64
C MET A 44 6.37 7.09 10.19
N MET A 45 5.57 7.43 9.18
CA MET A 45 4.57 6.52 8.64
C MET A 45 5.22 5.48 7.74
N GLY A 46 4.95 4.20 7.97
CA GLY A 46 5.36 3.11 7.08
C GLY A 46 4.57 3.14 5.78
N PHE A 47 5.27 2.99 4.66
CA PHE A 47 4.70 3.00 3.32
C PHE A 47 5.08 1.71 2.58
N SER A 48 4.07 0.98 2.09
CA SER A 48 4.27 -0.25 1.32
C SER A 48 4.38 0.06 -0.17
N ASN A 49 5.41 -0.46 -0.83
CA ASN A 49 5.62 -0.28 -2.27
C ASN A 49 5.49 -1.59 -3.06
N TYR A 50 4.56 -2.44 -2.65
CA TYR A 50 4.31 -3.74 -3.25
C TYR A 50 2.80 -4.00 -3.40
N ALA A 51 2.47 -5.08 -4.09
CA ALA A 51 1.12 -5.53 -4.37
C ALA A 51 0.94 -6.99 -3.95
N TYR A 52 -0.30 -7.39 -3.76
CA TYR A 52 -0.69 -8.77 -3.51
C TYR A 52 -1.66 -9.27 -4.56
N ASP A 53 -1.46 -10.52 -4.99
CA ASP A 53 -2.26 -11.25 -5.94
C ASP A 53 -2.80 -12.52 -5.29
N TRP A 54 -4.10 -12.59 -5.07
CA TRP A 54 -4.79 -13.75 -4.50
C TRP A 54 -5.51 -14.55 -5.55
N THR A 55 -5.38 -15.86 -5.47
CA THR A 55 -6.20 -16.81 -6.23
C THR A 55 -7.62 -16.87 -5.64
N LEU A 56 -8.64 -16.89 -6.49
CA LEU A 56 -10.04 -16.97 -6.12
C LEU A 56 -10.69 -18.30 -6.54
N PRO A 57 -11.64 -18.90 -5.77
CA PRO A 57 -12.05 -18.43 -4.44
C PRO A 57 -10.91 -18.56 -3.43
N TRP A 58 -10.71 -17.52 -2.62
CA TRP A 58 -9.70 -17.59 -1.57
C TRP A 58 -10.08 -18.64 -0.52
N LYS A 59 -9.06 -19.36 -0.05
CA LYS A 59 -9.20 -20.34 1.04
C LYS A 59 -8.22 -19.99 2.16
N GLN A 60 -8.67 -20.14 3.39
CA GLN A 60 -7.80 -19.94 4.55
C GLN A 60 -6.54 -20.82 4.43
N GLY A 61 -5.38 -20.23 4.71
CA GLY A 61 -4.09 -20.90 4.54
C GLY A 61 -3.47 -20.77 3.13
N THR A 62 -4.18 -20.13 2.17
CA THR A 62 -3.61 -19.85 0.85
C THR A 62 -2.90 -18.50 0.86
N ALA A 63 -1.60 -18.51 0.56
CA ALA A 63 -0.80 -17.29 0.50
C ALA A 63 -1.06 -16.48 -0.76
N ALA A 64 -1.10 -15.16 -0.64
CA ALA A 64 -1.04 -14.26 -1.79
C ALA A 64 0.37 -14.27 -2.40
N ARG A 65 0.43 -14.09 -3.71
CA ARG A 65 1.69 -13.84 -4.42
C ARG A 65 2.06 -12.37 -4.28
N VAL A 66 3.30 -12.09 -3.90
CA VAL A 66 3.82 -10.73 -3.82
C VAL A 66 4.28 -10.26 -5.20
N LEU A 67 3.85 -9.06 -5.60
CA LEU A 67 4.25 -8.38 -6.83
C LEU A 67 4.85 -7.00 -6.51
N SER A 68 5.64 -6.45 -7.43
CA SER A 68 5.89 -5.01 -7.43
C SER A 68 4.66 -4.26 -7.95
N ASN A 69 4.50 -2.98 -7.61
CA ASN A 69 3.42 -2.17 -8.17
C ASN A 69 3.55 -2.02 -9.70
N ALA A 70 4.77 -1.94 -10.23
CA ALA A 70 5.02 -1.98 -11.68
C ALA A 70 4.53 -3.30 -12.29
N GLY A 71 4.90 -4.43 -11.69
CA GLY A 71 4.46 -5.75 -12.15
C GLY A 71 2.94 -5.93 -12.07
N ALA A 72 2.26 -5.32 -11.08
CA ALA A 72 0.80 -5.33 -11.02
C ALA A 72 0.18 -4.55 -12.17
N LEU A 73 0.74 -3.38 -12.53
CA LEU A 73 0.28 -2.59 -13.69
C LEU A 73 0.53 -3.32 -15.02
N GLU A 74 1.71 -3.92 -15.20
CA GLU A 74 2.04 -4.72 -16.37
C GLU A 74 1.09 -5.92 -16.50
N LEU A 75 0.77 -6.58 -15.38
CA LEU A 75 -0.18 -7.69 -15.35
C LEU A 75 -1.58 -7.20 -15.73
N ALA A 76 -2.05 -6.08 -15.18
CA ALA A 76 -3.34 -5.50 -15.54
C ALA A 76 -3.41 -5.19 -17.05
N ALA A 77 -2.38 -4.54 -17.60
CA ALA A 77 -2.28 -4.22 -19.02
C ALA A 77 -2.28 -5.47 -19.91
N SER A 78 -1.47 -6.50 -19.56
CA SER A 78 -1.37 -7.75 -20.32
C SER A 78 -2.65 -8.57 -20.34
N ARG A 79 -3.52 -8.37 -19.35
CA ARG A 79 -4.82 -9.06 -19.19
C ARG A 79 -6.00 -8.19 -19.57
N TRP A 80 -5.78 -6.96 -20.06
CA TRP A 80 -6.82 -5.98 -20.34
C TRP A 80 -7.77 -5.79 -19.17
N ALA A 81 -7.24 -5.87 -17.94
CA ALA A 81 -8.01 -5.80 -16.73
C ALA A 81 -8.36 -4.35 -16.40
N GLU A 82 -9.63 -4.11 -16.06
CA GLU A 82 -10.10 -2.82 -15.59
C GLU A 82 -9.58 -2.56 -14.17
N ILE A 83 -8.79 -1.49 -14.00
CA ILE A 83 -8.31 -1.06 -12.68
C ILE A 83 -9.41 -0.27 -11.99
N LYS A 84 -9.86 -0.78 -10.85
CA LYS A 84 -10.87 -0.18 -9.97
C LYS A 84 -10.21 0.51 -8.79
N TYR A 85 -10.97 1.31 -8.07
CA TYR A 85 -10.50 2.03 -6.89
C TYR A 85 -11.52 1.91 -5.76
N ASP A 86 -11.06 1.44 -4.60
CA ASP A 86 -11.85 1.42 -3.38
C ASP A 86 -11.67 2.75 -2.65
N THR A 87 -12.76 3.51 -2.52
CA THR A 87 -12.74 4.85 -1.93
C THR A 87 -12.64 4.84 -0.40
N THR A 88 -12.91 3.72 0.25
CA THR A 88 -12.77 3.56 1.70
C THR A 88 -11.34 3.22 2.09
N ALA A 89 -10.76 2.25 1.41
CA ALA A 89 -9.35 1.88 1.58
C ALA A 89 -8.41 2.86 0.89
N GLU A 90 -8.91 3.66 -0.04
CA GLU A 90 -8.15 4.51 -0.97
C GLU A 90 -7.03 3.72 -1.65
N ALA A 91 -7.40 2.60 -2.27
CA ALA A 91 -6.50 1.64 -2.87
C ALA A 91 -7.01 1.13 -4.22
N ALA A 92 -6.07 0.88 -5.13
CA ALA A 92 -6.36 0.33 -6.44
C ALA A 92 -6.41 -1.19 -6.41
N TRP A 93 -7.27 -1.78 -7.23
CA TRP A 93 -7.40 -3.21 -7.39
C TRP A 93 -7.96 -3.59 -8.76
N PHE A 94 -7.74 -4.83 -9.17
CA PHE A 94 -8.36 -5.41 -10.37
C PHE A 94 -8.54 -6.92 -10.24
N ASN A 95 -9.43 -7.46 -11.06
CA ASN A 95 -9.56 -8.91 -11.25
C ASN A 95 -9.00 -9.31 -12.61
N TYR A 96 -8.47 -10.53 -12.68
CA TYR A 96 -8.10 -11.15 -13.95
C TYR A 96 -8.32 -12.66 -13.90
N THR A 97 -8.26 -13.31 -15.07
CA THR A 97 -8.23 -14.76 -15.19
C THR A 97 -6.91 -15.16 -15.83
N ASP A 98 -6.22 -16.12 -15.25
CA ASP A 98 -4.95 -16.61 -15.77
C ASP A 98 -5.14 -17.57 -16.97
N ALA A 99 -4.05 -18.07 -17.54
CA ALA A 99 -4.09 -18.97 -18.69
C ALA A 99 -4.71 -20.35 -18.37
N ALA A 100 -4.74 -20.73 -17.10
CA ALA A 100 -5.37 -21.97 -16.63
C ALA A 100 -6.87 -21.80 -16.31
N GLY A 101 -7.43 -20.61 -16.52
CA GLY A 101 -8.83 -20.29 -16.20
C GLY A 101 -9.06 -19.95 -14.73
N GLN A 102 -7.99 -19.81 -13.95
CA GLN A 102 -8.07 -19.48 -12.54
C GLN A 102 -8.33 -17.97 -12.36
N LYS A 103 -9.31 -17.62 -11.51
CA LYS A 103 -9.63 -16.21 -11.19
C LYS A 103 -8.71 -15.69 -10.11
N HIS A 104 -8.38 -14.41 -10.23
CA HIS A 104 -7.49 -13.69 -9.31
C HIS A 104 -8.04 -12.31 -8.96
N VAL A 105 -7.61 -11.79 -7.82
CA VAL A 105 -7.75 -10.38 -7.44
C VAL A 105 -6.39 -9.83 -7.00
N VAL A 106 -6.03 -8.68 -7.54
CA VAL A 106 -4.79 -7.97 -7.22
C VAL A 106 -5.13 -6.65 -6.54
N TRP A 107 -4.49 -6.40 -5.39
CA TRP A 107 -4.50 -5.10 -4.72
C TRP A 107 -3.09 -4.50 -4.78
N PHE A 108 -3.01 -3.23 -5.16
CA PHE A 108 -1.73 -2.56 -5.38
C PHE A 108 -1.82 -1.05 -5.13
N GLU A 109 -0.68 -0.36 -5.22
CA GLU A 109 -0.60 1.07 -5.03
C GLU A 109 -0.45 1.78 -6.38
N ASP A 110 -1.40 2.66 -6.70
CA ASP A 110 -1.32 3.59 -7.84
C ASP A 110 -1.05 5.02 -7.37
N ALA A 111 -0.96 5.98 -8.30
CA ALA A 111 -0.70 7.38 -7.96
C ALA A 111 -1.77 7.99 -7.04
N ARG A 112 -3.04 7.54 -7.13
CA ARG A 112 -4.15 8.01 -6.29
C ARG A 112 -3.95 7.54 -4.85
N SER A 113 -3.69 6.25 -4.69
CA SER A 113 -3.50 5.63 -3.38
C SER A 113 -2.25 6.14 -2.67
N ILE A 114 -1.17 6.38 -3.42
CA ILE A 114 0.05 7.01 -2.90
C ILE A 114 -0.25 8.42 -2.39
N ARG A 115 -0.90 9.23 -3.21
CA ARG A 115 -1.26 10.61 -2.83
C ARG A 115 -2.11 10.65 -1.58
N ALA A 116 -3.10 9.75 -1.45
CA ALA A 116 -3.96 9.66 -0.28
C ALA A 116 -3.14 9.40 1.00
N ARG A 117 -2.17 8.50 0.94
CA ARG A 117 -1.29 8.21 2.08
C ARG A 117 -0.31 9.33 2.38
N LEU A 118 0.30 9.94 1.36
CA LEU A 118 1.23 11.06 1.57
C LEU A 118 0.55 12.24 2.26
N LYS A 119 -0.72 12.50 1.97
CA LYS A 119 -1.49 13.56 2.66
C LYS A 119 -1.56 13.36 4.17
N LEU A 120 -1.57 12.12 4.67
CA LEU A 120 -1.63 11.83 6.10
C LEU A 120 -0.42 12.40 6.85
N ILE A 121 0.74 12.51 6.21
CA ILE A 121 1.93 13.10 6.83
C ILE A 121 1.65 14.53 7.27
N GLY A 122 1.10 15.35 6.38
CA GLY A 122 0.73 16.74 6.70
C GLY A 122 -0.47 16.83 7.62
N GLU A 123 -1.51 16.02 7.40
CA GLU A 123 -2.73 16.01 8.21
C GLU A 123 -2.46 15.73 9.70
N TYR A 124 -1.55 14.81 9.98
CA TYR A 124 -1.17 14.41 11.35
C TYR A 124 0.08 15.09 11.88
N GLY A 125 0.77 15.93 11.08
CA GLY A 125 2.03 16.58 11.46
C GLY A 125 3.16 15.59 11.76
N LEU A 126 3.25 14.50 10.96
CA LEU A 126 4.24 13.44 11.16
C LEU A 126 5.64 13.89 10.77
N ALA A 127 6.67 13.22 11.30
CA ALA A 127 8.06 13.48 10.95
C ALA A 127 8.41 13.14 9.49
N GLY A 128 7.62 12.25 8.85
CA GLY A 128 7.84 11.84 7.48
C GLY A 128 7.37 10.41 7.21
N LEU A 129 7.97 9.78 6.22
CA LEU A 129 7.64 8.41 5.83
C LEU A 129 8.88 7.50 5.83
N SER A 130 8.61 6.21 5.94
CA SER A 130 9.58 5.12 5.76
C SER A 130 9.05 4.16 4.71
N ILE A 131 9.84 3.86 3.68
CA ILE A 131 9.40 3.01 2.57
C ILE A 131 9.88 1.57 2.79
N TRP A 132 8.98 0.62 2.74
CA TRP A 132 9.25 -0.81 2.72
C TRP A 132 8.94 -1.35 1.32
N THR A 133 9.91 -1.67 0.47
CA THR A 133 11.35 -1.79 0.69
C THR A 133 12.14 -1.01 -0.37
N ALA A 134 13.42 -0.69 -0.10
CA ALA A 134 14.25 0.11 -0.99
C ALA A 134 14.65 -0.61 -2.30
N ASP A 135 14.57 -1.94 -2.34
CA ASP A 135 14.87 -2.77 -3.52
C ASP A 135 13.76 -2.73 -4.60
N ARG A 136 12.59 -2.17 -4.27
CA ARG A 136 11.45 -2.07 -5.18
C ARG A 136 11.19 -0.63 -5.57
N LEU A 137 12.11 -0.06 -6.34
CA LEU A 137 11.97 1.30 -6.83
C LEU A 137 10.72 1.43 -7.70
N TRP A 138 9.82 2.33 -7.30
CA TRP A 138 8.68 2.71 -8.11
C TRP A 138 8.61 4.23 -8.24
N ARG A 139 9.00 4.73 -9.42
CA ARG A 139 9.17 6.16 -9.70
C ARG A 139 7.98 7.04 -9.30
N PRO A 140 6.70 6.63 -9.48
CA PRO A 140 5.55 7.44 -9.09
C PRO A 140 5.54 7.87 -7.61
N ILE A 141 6.09 7.06 -6.69
CA ILE A 141 6.19 7.44 -5.27
C ILE A 141 7.07 8.67 -5.13
N TYR A 142 8.25 8.65 -5.74
CA TYR A 142 9.23 9.73 -5.61
C TYR A 142 8.75 11.00 -6.29
N ALA A 143 8.17 10.90 -7.50
CA ALA A 143 7.61 12.04 -8.22
C ALA A 143 6.48 12.73 -7.43
N LEU A 144 5.60 11.95 -6.79
CA LEU A 144 4.55 12.48 -5.94
C LEU A 144 5.10 13.09 -4.65
N LEU A 145 6.08 12.43 -4.02
CA LEU A 145 6.74 12.93 -2.82
C LEU A 145 7.38 14.31 -3.09
N GLU A 146 8.17 14.43 -4.14
CA GLU A 146 8.81 15.69 -4.55
C GLU A 146 7.80 16.78 -4.94
N SER A 147 6.63 16.39 -5.48
CA SER A 147 5.57 17.35 -5.82
C SER A 147 4.81 17.88 -4.60
N MET A 148 4.83 17.15 -3.49
CA MET A 148 4.04 17.45 -2.28
C MET A 148 4.89 17.97 -1.12
N TYR A 149 6.17 17.62 -1.07
CA TYR A 149 7.07 17.89 0.05
C TYR A 149 8.46 18.28 -0.43
N SER A 150 9.13 19.13 0.34
CA SER A 150 10.57 19.36 0.22
C SER A 150 11.31 18.24 0.94
N VAL A 151 12.18 17.53 0.24
CA VAL A 151 12.99 16.46 0.82
C VAL A 151 14.35 17.04 1.22
N GLU A 152 14.60 17.14 2.51
CA GLU A 152 15.87 17.64 3.03
C GLU A 152 16.72 16.49 3.57
N LYS A 153 17.99 16.51 3.19
CA LYS A 153 18.98 15.60 3.77
C LYS A 153 19.53 16.22 5.05
N ILE A 154 19.16 15.66 6.19
CA ILE A 154 19.74 16.02 7.49
C ILE A 154 21.01 15.18 7.66
N ILE A 155 22.16 15.85 7.66
CA ILE A 155 23.48 15.25 7.90
C ILE A 155 23.88 15.48 9.35
#